data_3f974ae8e4473d884c84ecffe64e04f6
#
_entry.id   3f974ae8e4473d884c84ecffe64e04f6
#
_cell.length_a   1.000
_cell.length_b   1.000
_cell.length_c   1.000
_cell.angle_alpha   90.00
_cell.angle_beta   90.00
_cell.angle_gamma   90.00
#
_symmetry.space_group_name_H-M   'P 1'
#
loop_
_entity.id
_entity.type
_entity.pdbx_description
1 polymer ?
#
loop_
_entity_poly.entity_id
_entity_poly.type
_entity_poly.pdbx_seq_one_letter_code
_entity_poly.pdbx_strand_id
1 'polypeptide(L)'
;MPTSLSGRDFLRLLDFTTEEIEYLLKLSREFKNLKLTGTPHRYLEGKNIVLLFQKTSTRTRCAFEVGAMDLGMGVTYLDPGSSQMGKKESIEDTARVLDRFYDGIEFRGFAQSDVEELAAGASVPVWNGLTTEWHPTQMLADILTVQENFNYDIKGKTLVFMGDAANNVARSLMVVCAKLGLNFVACGPKENMPAADLVETCEAIAAENGCTIKLTEDVKDACTGADVIYTDVWVSMGEPDEVWAERIKLLEPYRVTEEVMAMASKDAIFLHCLPSFHDTNTTTGADIAERFGVTEMEVTDGVFESKQSKVFYVAENRMHTIKAVMYATLS
;
A
#
# COMPACT_ATOMS: atom_id res chain seq x y z
N MET A 1 -15.21 -15.37 17.86
CA MET A 1 -15.51 -15.31 16.42
C MET A 1 -15.10 -13.92 15.99
N PRO A 2 -14.42 -13.73 14.86
CA PRO A 2 -14.16 -12.37 14.39
C PRO A 2 -15.49 -11.64 14.24
N THR A 3 -15.51 -10.38 14.62
CA THR A 3 -16.65 -9.49 14.40
C THR A 3 -16.90 -9.46 12.88
N SER A 4 -18.15 -9.57 12.44
CA SER A 4 -18.45 -9.48 11.01
C SER A 4 -17.96 -8.12 10.48
N LEU A 5 -17.26 -8.14 9.34
CA LEU A 5 -16.86 -6.92 8.62
C LEU A 5 -17.92 -6.48 7.58
N SER A 6 -19.04 -7.20 7.48
CA SER A 6 -20.12 -6.90 6.55
C SER A 6 -20.62 -5.45 6.72
N GLY A 7 -20.69 -4.73 5.61
CA GLY A 7 -21.10 -3.33 5.56
C GLY A 7 -20.04 -2.31 6.00
N ARG A 8 -18.83 -2.75 6.42
CA ARG A 8 -17.79 -1.82 6.88
C ARG A 8 -16.98 -1.23 5.73
N ASP A 9 -16.65 0.04 5.86
CA ASP A 9 -15.68 0.71 5.01
C ASP A 9 -14.25 0.23 5.30
N PHE A 10 -13.37 0.34 4.30
CA PHE A 10 -11.95 0.04 4.41
C PHE A 10 -11.11 1.26 4.03
N LEU A 11 -11.03 2.25 4.93
CA LEU A 11 -10.42 3.55 4.65
C LEU A 11 -8.97 3.63 5.10
N ARG A 12 -8.62 3.06 6.27
CA ARG A 12 -7.27 3.00 6.83
C ARG A 12 -7.16 1.86 7.84
N LEU A 13 -5.96 1.30 8.00
CA LEU A 13 -5.76 0.17 8.92
C LEU A 13 -5.82 0.55 10.41
N LEU A 14 -5.76 1.84 10.75
CA LEU A 14 -6.00 2.30 12.12
C LEU A 14 -7.41 1.91 12.61
N ASP A 15 -8.39 1.84 11.72
CA ASP A 15 -9.79 1.59 12.04
C ASP A 15 -10.09 0.09 12.28
N PHE A 16 -9.11 -0.79 12.11
CA PHE A 16 -9.24 -2.24 12.25
C PHE A 16 -8.44 -2.76 13.44
N THR A 17 -8.97 -3.78 14.13
CA THR A 17 -8.20 -4.48 15.17
C THR A 17 -7.14 -5.40 14.56
N THR A 18 -6.20 -5.86 15.38
CA THR A 18 -5.19 -6.84 14.97
C THR A 18 -5.85 -8.12 14.44
N GLU A 19 -6.88 -8.62 15.13
CA GLU A 19 -7.61 -9.84 14.76
C GLU A 19 -8.36 -9.70 13.43
N GLU A 20 -8.91 -8.51 13.16
CA GLU A 20 -9.57 -8.20 11.88
C GLU A 20 -8.56 -8.18 10.72
N ILE A 21 -7.38 -7.60 10.92
CA ILE A 21 -6.30 -7.61 9.93
C ILE A 21 -5.78 -9.04 9.70
N GLU A 22 -5.55 -9.81 10.76
CA GLU A 22 -5.14 -11.23 10.66
C GLU A 22 -6.21 -12.08 9.93
N TYR A 23 -7.49 -11.81 10.17
CA TYR A 23 -8.59 -12.45 9.44
C TYR A 23 -8.53 -12.14 7.93
N LEU A 24 -8.34 -10.88 7.55
CA LEU A 24 -8.22 -10.48 6.14
C LEU A 24 -6.98 -11.13 5.48
N LEU A 25 -5.85 -11.21 6.17
CA LEU A 25 -4.64 -11.88 5.66
C LEU A 25 -4.85 -13.39 5.49
N LYS A 26 -5.51 -14.04 6.43
CA LYS A 26 -5.86 -15.46 6.31
C LYS A 26 -6.77 -15.72 5.12
N LEU A 27 -7.82 -14.93 4.97
CA LEU A 27 -8.76 -15.01 3.86
C LEU A 27 -8.06 -14.74 2.50
N SER A 28 -7.11 -13.81 2.48
CA SER A 28 -6.29 -13.52 1.29
C SER A 28 -5.50 -14.73 0.83
N ARG A 29 -4.88 -15.46 1.76
CA ARG A 29 -4.17 -16.70 1.49
C ARG A 29 -5.10 -17.78 0.95
N GLU A 30 -6.30 -17.90 1.48
CA GLU A 30 -7.31 -18.83 0.98
C GLU A 30 -7.70 -18.50 -0.47
N PHE A 31 -7.97 -17.24 -0.80
CA PHE A 31 -8.25 -16.80 -2.16
C PHE A 31 -7.07 -16.98 -3.12
N LYS A 32 -5.84 -16.77 -2.65
CA LYS A 32 -4.63 -17.05 -3.43
C LYS A 32 -4.56 -18.55 -3.79
N ASN A 33 -4.76 -19.43 -2.82
CA ASN A 33 -4.75 -20.88 -3.04
C ASN A 33 -5.84 -21.32 -4.02
N LEU A 34 -7.07 -20.80 -3.88
CA LEU A 34 -8.17 -21.10 -4.82
C LEU A 34 -7.82 -20.70 -6.26
N LYS A 35 -7.22 -19.51 -6.45
CA LYS A 35 -6.75 -19.04 -7.76
C LYS A 35 -5.67 -19.95 -8.33
N LEU A 36 -4.64 -20.25 -7.55
CA LEU A 36 -3.50 -21.08 -7.97
C LEU A 36 -3.91 -22.51 -8.34
N THR A 37 -4.91 -23.07 -7.66
CA THR A 37 -5.45 -24.41 -7.93
C THR A 37 -6.52 -24.42 -9.03
N GLY A 38 -6.85 -23.27 -9.61
CA GLY A 38 -7.92 -23.15 -10.59
C GLY A 38 -9.32 -23.43 -10.03
N THR A 39 -9.50 -23.38 -8.71
CA THR A 39 -10.78 -23.63 -8.06
C THR A 39 -11.70 -22.43 -8.20
N PRO A 40 -12.89 -22.56 -8.82
CA PRO A 40 -13.85 -21.47 -8.92
C PRO A 40 -14.30 -20.95 -7.55
N HIS A 41 -14.35 -19.61 -7.39
CA HIS A 41 -14.72 -18.98 -6.11
C HIS A 41 -15.59 -17.74 -6.33
N ARG A 42 -16.66 -17.88 -7.11
CA ARG A 42 -17.62 -16.82 -7.44
C ARG A 42 -18.60 -16.53 -6.29
N TYR A 43 -18.07 -16.21 -5.11
CA TYR A 43 -18.85 -16.08 -3.87
C TYR A 43 -19.72 -14.82 -3.79
N LEU A 44 -19.47 -13.83 -4.66
CA LEU A 44 -20.22 -12.57 -4.74
C LEU A 44 -20.93 -12.41 -6.09
N GLU A 45 -21.41 -13.54 -6.66
CA GLU A 45 -22.09 -13.53 -7.95
C GLU A 45 -23.34 -12.61 -7.90
N GLY A 46 -23.50 -11.79 -8.94
CA GLY A 46 -24.62 -10.84 -9.07
C GLY A 46 -24.39 -9.47 -8.40
N LYS A 47 -23.36 -9.30 -7.60
CA LYS A 47 -22.98 -7.98 -7.07
C LYS A 47 -22.21 -7.16 -8.10
N ASN A 48 -22.29 -5.84 -7.98
CA ASN A 48 -21.63 -4.89 -8.87
C ASN A 48 -20.86 -3.85 -8.05
N ILE A 49 -19.66 -3.52 -8.49
CA ILE A 49 -18.86 -2.48 -7.85
C ILE A 49 -18.44 -1.39 -8.85
N VAL A 50 -18.14 -0.23 -8.33
CA VAL A 50 -17.57 0.87 -9.11
C VAL A 50 -16.16 1.20 -8.60
N LEU A 51 -15.25 1.46 -9.55
CA LEU A 51 -13.91 1.96 -9.29
C LEU A 51 -13.87 3.44 -9.68
N LEU A 52 -13.78 4.32 -8.70
CA LEU A 52 -13.83 5.78 -8.85
C LEU A 52 -12.43 6.37 -8.68
N PHE A 53 -11.84 6.84 -9.77
CA PHE A 53 -10.45 7.29 -9.81
C PHE A 53 -10.34 8.79 -10.07
N GLN A 54 -9.64 9.50 -9.18
CA GLN A 54 -9.13 10.85 -9.43
C GLN A 54 -7.67 10.83 -9.95
N LYS A 55 -6.93 9.73 -9.67
CA LYS A 55 -5.55 9.46 -10.14
C LYS A 55 -5.51 8.14 -10.89
N THR A 56 -4.81 8.10 -12.01
CA THR A 56 -4.61 6.84 -12.75
C THR A 56 -3.83 5.80 -11.96
N SER A 57 -4.08 4.53 -12.20
CA SER A 57 -3.30 3.42 -11.65
C SER A 57 -3.54 2.14 -12.43
N THR A 58 -2.48 1.52 -12.91
CA THR A 58 -2.55 0.19 -13.53
C THR A 58 -2.83 -0.89 -12.49
N ARG A 59 -2.03 -0.94 -11.42
CA ARG A 59 -2.09 -2.04 -10.42
C ARG A 59 -3.37 -2.05 -9.61
N THR A 60 -3.79 -0.92 -9.05
CA THR A 60 -5.02 -0.83 -8.27
C THR A 60 -6.23 -1.20 -9.12
N ARG A 61 -6.33 -0.63 -10.33
CA ARG A 61 -7.40 -0.95 -11.26
C ARG A 61 -7.44 -2.44 -11.58
N CYS A 62 -6.35 -2.99 -12.09
CA CYS A 62 -6.31 -4.41 -12.49
C CYS A 62 -6.58 -5.36 -11.31
N ALA A 63 -6.08 -5.03 -10.10
CA ALA A 63 -6.29 -5.88 -8.93
C ALA A 63 -7.76 -5.91 -8.48
N PHE A 64 -8.47 -4.77 -8.51
CA PHE A 64 -9.90 -4.72 -8.23
C PHE A 64 -10.72 -5.37 -9.36
N GLU A 65 -10.45 -5.03 -10.63
CA GLU A 65 -11.19 -5.61 -11.77
C GLU A 65 -11.08 -7.14 -11.78
N VAL A 66 -9.85 -7.68 -11.76
CA VAL A 66 -9.64 -9.13 -11.80
C VAL A 66 -10.14 -9.80 -10.51
N GLY A 67 -9.91 -9.18 -9.34
CA GLY A 67 -10.41 -9.68 -8.07
C GLY A 67 -11.95 -9.77 -8.03
N ALA A 68 -12.64 -8.76 -8.54
CA ALA A 68 -14.09 -8.75 -8.65
C ALA A 68 -14.61 -9.81 -9.63
N MET A 69 -13.98 -9.93 -10.81
CA MET A 69 -14.33 -10.96 -11.79
C MET A 69 -14.15 -12.38 -11.24
N ASP A 70 -13.07 -12.64 -10.48
CA ASP A 70 -12.84 -13.92 -9.82
C ASP A 70 -13.96 -14.25 -8.81
N LEU A 71 -14.44 -13.24 -8.09
CA LEU A 71 -15.54 -13.35 -7.13
C LEU A 71 -16.95 -13.38 -7.79
N GLY A 72 -17.04 -13.17 -9.10
CA GLY A 72 -18.29 -13.20 -9.86
C GLY A 72 -19.03 -11.88 -9.96
N MET A 73 -18.38 -10.77 -9.61
CA MET A 73 -18.98 -9.43 -9.63
C MET A 73 -18.86 -8.75 -10.99
N GLY A 74 -19.80 -7.82 -11.27
CA GLY A 74 -19.64 -6.80 -12.31
C GLY A 74 -18.81 -5.62 -11.82
N VAL A 75 -18.08 -4.96 -12.75
CA VAL A 75 -17.19 -3.83 -12.44
C VAL A 75 -17.41 -2.71 -13.43
N THR A 76 -17.55 -1.49 -12.93
CA THR A 76 -17.50 -0.25 -13.73
C THR A 76 -16.27 0.55 -13.33
N TYR A 77 -15.51 1.01 -14.31
CA TYR A 77 -14.37 1.90 -14.09
C TYR A 77 -14.72 3.34 -14.51
N LEU A 78 -14.64 4.26 -13.58
CA LEU A 78 -14.77 5.70 -13.80
C LEU A 78 -13.38 6.35 -13.69
N ASP A 79 -12.80 6.68 -14.83
CA ASP A 79 -11.51 7.37 -14.91
C ASP A 79 -11.63 8.85 -14.51
N PRO A 80 -10.49 9.55 -14.29
CA PRO A 80 -10.49 10.97 -13.88
C PRO A 80 -11.21 11.91 -14.86
N GLY A 81 -11.38 11.50 -16.11
CA GLY A 81 -12.08 12.28 -17.16
C GLY A 81 -13.57 12.03 -17.22
N SER A 82 -14.02 10.84 -16.82
CA SER A 82 -15.41 10.40 -16.95
C SER A 82 -16.28 10.70 -15.72
N SER A 83 -15.69 11.04 -14.57
CA SER A 83 -16.42 11.42 -13.37
C SER A 83 -16.72 12.92 -13.31
N GLN A 84 -17.90 13.28 -12.81
CA GLN A 84 -18.31 14.65 -12.52
C GLN A 84 -18.01 15.06 -11.06
N MET A 85 -17.61 14.14 -10.22
CA MET A 85 -17.32 14.34 -8.80
C MET A 85 -16.29 15.47 -8.59
N GLY A 86 -16.60 16.39 -7.69
CA GLY A 86 -15.77 17.57 -7.41
C GLY A 86 -15.72 18.61 -8.51
N LYS A 87 -16.47 18.42 -9.62
CA LYS A 87 -16.56 19.37 -10.75
C LYS A 87 -17.96 19.97 -10.89
N LYS A 88 -18.93 19.14 -11.24
CA LYS A 88 -20.35 19.52 -11.40
C LYS A 88 -21.25 18.86 -10.39
N GLU A 89 -20.74 17.91 -9.64
CA GLU A 89 -21.46 17.15 -8.62
C GLU A 89 -20.60 17.10 -7.35
N SER A 90 -21.24 17.27 -6.18
CA SER A 90 -20.55 17.13 -4.90
C SER A 90 -20.12 15.68 -4.64
N ILE A 91 -19.17 15.48 -3.73
CA ILE A 91 -18.77 14.13 -3.32
C ILE A 91 -19.95 13.40 -2.70
N GLU A 92 -20.71 14.09 -1.84
CA GLU A 92 -21.90 13.55 -1.17
C GLU A 92 -22.98 13.12 -2.17
N ASP A 93 -23.29 13.95 -3.19
CA ASP A 93 -24.30 13.59 -4.20
C ASP A 93 -23.81 12.44 -5.08
N THR A 94 -22.53 12.43 -5.46
CA THR A 94 -21.92 11.31 -6.19
C THR A 94 -22.03 10.02 -5.37
N ALA A 95 -21.74 10.06 -4.06
CA ALA A 95 -21.89 8.91 -3.17
C ALA A 95 -23.31 8.36 -3.18
N ARG A 96 -24.31 9.24 -3.02
CA ARG A 96 -25.73 8.88 -3.02
C ARG A 96 -26.20 8.28 -4.35
N VAL A 97 -25.68 8.75 -5.48
CA VAL A 97 -25.98 8.20 -6.81
C VAL A 97 -25.35 6.81 -6.96
N LEU A 98 -24.06 6.65 -6.64
CA LEU A 98 -23.36 5.37 -6.77
C LEU A 98 -23.92 4.31 -5.83
N ASP A 99 -24.33 4.69 -4.62
CA ASP A 99 -25.02 3.84 -3.63
C ASP A 99 -26.32 3.19 -4.17
N ARG A 100 -26.96 3.79 -5.17
CA ARG A 100 -28.19 3.24 -5.79
C ARG A 100 -27.89 2.23 -6.90
N PHE A 101 -26.68 2.20 -7.42
CA PHE A 101 -26.32 1.34 -8.54
C PHE A 101 -25.41 0.18 -8.15
N TYR A 102 -24.59 0.36 -7.12
CA TYR A 102 -23.50 -0.54 -6.79
C TYR A 102 -23.59 -1.09 -5.37
N ASP A 103 -23.00 -2.25 -5.15
CA ASP A 103 -22.89 -2.90 -3.85
C ASP A 103 -21.64 -2.47 -3.08
N GLY A 104 -20.70 -1.79 -3.75
CA GLY A 104 -19.46 -1.27 -3.14
C GLY A 104 -18.76 -0.29 -4.04
N ILE A 105 -17.99 0.62 -3.44
CA ILE A 105 -17.31 1.73 -4.11
C ILE A 105 -15.81 1.66 -3.77
N GLU A 106 -14.95 1.50 -4.76
CA GLU A 106 -13.52 1.76 -4.59
C GLU A 106 -13.22 3.21 -4.96
N PHE A 107 -12.41 3.86 -4.15
CA PHE A 107 -11.96 5.23 -4.38
C PHE A 107 -10.44 5.30 -4.40
N ARG A 108 -9.89 5.91 -5.45
CA ARG A 108 -8.48 6.27 -5.55
C ARG A 108 -8.33 7.75 -5.88
N GLY A 109 -7.84 8.54 -4.93
CA GLY A 109 -7.82 9.99 -5.08
C GLY A 109 -6.66 10.70 -4.39
N PHE A 110 -6.91 11.97 -4.07
CA PHE A 110 -5.95 12.85 -3.42
C PHE A 110 -6.19 12.92 -1.92
N ALA A 111 -7.20 13.64 -1.47
CA ALA A 111 -7.42 13.89 -0.06
C ALA A 111 -8.10 12.71 0.64
N GLN A 112 -7.69 12.43 1.88
CA GLN A 112 -8.37 11.45 2.72
C GLN A 112 -9.79 11.90 3.06
N SER A 113 -10.01 13.21 3.22
CA SER A 113 -11.35 13.77 3.44
C SER A 113 -12.34 13.43 2.33
N ASP A 114 -11.87 13.31 1.07
CA ASP A 114 -12.76 12.98 -0.05
C ASP A 114 -13.32 11.56 0.08
N VAL A 115 -12.48 10.58 0.45
CA VAL A 115 -12.95 9.20 0.64
C VAL A 115 -13.78 9.05 1.91
N GLU A 116 -13.51 9.84 2.95
CA GLU A 116 -14.31 9.86 4.18
C GLU A 116 -15.70 10.49 3.93
N GLU A 117 -15.78 11.58 3.15
CA GLU A 117 -17.04 12.17 2.73
C GLU A 117 -17.85 11.22 1.84
N LEU A 118 -17.18 10.53 0.90
CA LEU A 118 -17.79 9.51 0.05
C LEU A 118 -18.39 8.37 0.90
N ALA A 119 -17.64 7.88 1.87
CA ALA A 119 -18.09 6.83 2.79
C ALA A 119 -19.27 7.29 3.68
N ALA A 120 -19.23 8.53 4.17
CA ALA A 120 -20.33 9.08 4.95
C ALA A 120 -21.63 9.27 4.14
N GLY A 121 -21.52 9.47 2.82
CA GLY A 121 -22.65 9.66 1.92
C GLY A 121 -23.24 8.36 1.37
N ALA A 122 -22.53 7.24 1.44
CA ALA A 122 -22.93 5.92 0.94
C ALA A 122 -23.40 5.00 2.07
N SER A 123 -24.29 4.04 1.77
CA SER A 123 -24.68 2.95 2.67
C SER A 123 -23.95 1.63 2.35
N VAL A 124 -23.33 1.55 1.18
CA VAL A 124 -22.50 0.43 0.75
C VAL A 124 -21.05 0.64 1.17
N PRO A 125 -20.25 -0.44 1.35
CA PRO A 125 -18.85 -0.32 1.70
C PRO A 125 -18.03 0.53 0.72
N VAL A 126 -17.19 1.42 1.26
CA VAL A 126 -16.22 2.21 0.51
C VAL A 126 -14.81 1.73 0.83
N TRP A 127 -14.01 1.47 -0.22
CA TRP A 127 -12.64 0.99 -0.09
C TRP A 127 -11.64 2.02 -0.61
N ASN A 128 -10.70 2.40 0.24
CA ASN A 128 -9.60 3.29 -0.10
C ASN A 128 -8.52 2.55 -0.89
N GLY A 129 -8.50 2.73 -2.20
CA GLY A 129 -7.45 2.21 -3.09
C GLY A 129 -6.12 2.95 -2.94
N LEU A 130 -6.15 4.23 -2.65
CA LEU A 130 -5.05 5.11 -2.23
C LEU A 130 -5.56 6.54 -2.04
N THR A 131 -5.11 7.20 -1.00
CA THR A 131 -5.12 8.67 -0.86
C THR A 131 -3.70 9.20 -0.65
N THR A 132 -3.52 10.50 -0.60
CA THR A 132 -2.23 11.12 -0.27
C THR A 132 -1.76 10.75 1.16
N GLU A 133 -2.69 10.37 2.03
CA GLU A 133 -2.41 10.08 3.43
C GLU A 133 -2.30 8.58 3.74
N TRP A 134 -3.04 7.71 3.04
CA TRP A 134 -3.12 6.28 3.35
C TRP A 134 -3.15 5.39 2.10
N HIS A 135 -2.57 4.19 2.25
CA HIS A 135 -2.63 3.14 1.22
C HIS A 135 -2.95 1.76 1.84
N PRO A 136 -4.13 1.57 2.45
CA PRO A 136 -4.43 0.39 3.25
C PRO A 136 -4.41 -0.92 2.45
N THR A 137 -4.88 -0.91 1.19
CA THR A 137 -4.90 -2.10 0.33
C THR A 137 -3.49 -2.59 -0.05
N GLN A 138 -2.49 -1.70 -0.10
CA GLN A 138 -1.09 -2.07 -0.33
C GLN A 138 -0.54 -2.83 0.88
N MET A 139 -0.80 -2.36 2.08
CA MET A 139 -0.25 -2.92 3.32
C MET A 139 -0.62 -4.39 3.53
N LEU A 140 -1.84 -4.77 3.22
CA LEU A 140 -2.23 -6.18 3.30
C LEU A 140 -1.42 -7.06 2.35
N ALA A 141 -1.11 -6.57 1.14
CA ALA A 141 -0.30 -7.30 0.18
C ALA A 141 1.17 -7.38 0.60
N ASP A 142 1.72 -6.30 1.14
CA ASP A 142 3.08 -6.27 1.67
C ASP A 142 3.23 -7.27 2.80
N ILE A 143 2.34 -7.24 3.78
CA ILE A 143 2.37 -8.16 4.92
C ILE A 143 2.13 -9.61 4.49
N LEU A 144 1.21 -9.87 3.57
CA LEU A 144 1.03 -11.23 3.03
C LEU A 144 2.33 -11.73 2.38
N THR A 145 3.04 -10.85 1.63
CA THR A 145 4.32 -11.20 1.02
C THR A 145 5.40 -11.46 2.08
N VAL A 146 5.46 -10.64 3.13
CA VAL A 146 6.36 -10.89 4.26
C VAL A 146 6.03 -12.25 4.91
N GLN A 147 4.77 -12.52 5.21
CA GLN A 147 4.33 -13.81 5.79
C GLN A 147 4.76 -15.01 4.94
N GLU A 148 4.59 -14.94 3.62
CA GLU A 148 4.96 -16.02 2.69
C GLU A 148 6.48 -16.27 2.66
N ASN A 149 7.31 -15.24 2.83
CA ASN A 149 8.76 -15.37 2.82
C ASN A 149 9.35 -15.79 4.19
N PHE A 150 8.62 -15.59 5.29
CA PHE A 150 9.05 -15.94 6.64
C PHE A 150 8.18 -17.02 7.29
N ASN A 151 7.61 -17.94 6.49
CA ASN A 151 6.83 -19.09 6.96
C ASN A 151 5.68 -18.69 7.91
N TYR A 152 5.07 -17.52 7.69
CA TYR A 152 3.99 -16.92 8.50
C TYR A 152 4.38 -16.58 9.95
N ASP A 153 5.67 -16.59 10.27
CA ASP A 153 6.21 -16.14 11.57
C ASP A 153 6.90 -14.78 11.38
N ILE A 154 6.11 -13.72 11.60
CA ILE A 154 6.57 -12.35 11.36
C ILE A 154 6.73 -11.52 12.63
N LYS A 155 6.27 -12.01 13.80
CA LYS A 155 6.39 -11.27 15.06
C LYS A 155 7.86 -11.07 15.44
N GLY A 156 8.18 -9.85 15.86
CA GLY A 156 9.55 -9.46 16.22
C GLY A 156 10.50 -9.24 15.04
N LYS A 157 10.09 -9.51 13.79
CA LYS A 157 10.87 -9.16 12.61
C LYS A 157 10.92 -7.67 12.42
N THR A 158 12.00 -7.19 11.79
CA THR A 158 12.24 -5.76 11.59
C THR A 158 12.04 -5.38 10.12
N LEU A 159 11.09 -4.47 9.90
CA LEU A 159 10.88 -3.82 8.61
C LEU A 159 11.45 -2.39 8.67
N VAL A 160 12.35 -2.08 7.75
CA VAL A 160 12.93 -0.75 7.57
C VAL A 160 12.33 -0.10 6.34
N PHE A 161 11.75 1.08 6.49
CA PHE A 161 11.38 1.94 5.38
C PHE A 161 12.47 2.98 5.15
N MET A 162 12.98 3.07 3.92
CA MET A 162 14.05 3.99 3.54
C MET A 162 13.55 5.09 2.59
N GLY A 163 13.88 6.33 2.89
CA GLY A 163 13.56 7.49 2.05
C GLY A 163 12.58 8.48 2.66
N ASP A 164 11.52 8.87 1.92
CA ASP A 164 10.49 9.80 2.41
C ASP A 164 9.50 9.09 3.34
N ALA A 165 9.83 9.01 4.62
CA ALA A 165 9.01 8.33 5.62
C ALA A 165 7.76 9.12 6.05
N ALA A 166 7.55 10.35 5.52
CA ALA A 166 6.32 11.10 5.72
C ALA A 166 5.21 10.71 4.73
N ASN A 167 5.51 9.91 3.71
CA ASN A 167 4.56 9.52 2.67
C ASN A 167 3.48 8.52 3.18
N ASN A 168 2.45 8.30 2.37
CA ASN A 168 1.32 7.43 2.70
C ASN A 168 1.71 5.95 2.90
N VAL A 169 2.73 5.46 2.18
CA VAL A 169 3.19 4.07 2.28
C VAL A 169 3.89 3.84 3.61
N ALA A 170 4.87 4.69 3.97
CA ALA A 170 5.58 4.61 5.24
C ALA A 170 4.64 4.72 6.45
N ARG A 171 3.71 5.70 6.42
CA ARG A 171 2.68 5.89 7.44
C ARG A 171 1.81 4.64 7.61
N SER A 172 1.34 4.07 6.51
CA SER A 172 0.50 2.87 6.53
C SER A 172 1.27 1.63 6.97
N LEU A 173 2.55 1.49 6.59
CA LEU A 173 3.44 0.41 7.04
C LEU A 173 3.68 0.48 8.55
N MET A 174 3.95 1.68 9.09
CA MET A 174 4.15 1.88 10.52
C MET A 174 2.94 1.38 11.32
N VAL A 175 1.72 1.70 10.87
CA VAL A 175 0.47 1.25 11.51
C VAL A 175 0.34 -0.27 11.47
N VAL A 176 0.51 -0.89 10.30
CA VAL A 176 0.31 -2.34 10.18
C VAL A 176 1.39 -3.13 10.90
N CYS A 177 2.63 -2.65 10.91
CA CYS A 177 3.72 -3.25 11.68
C CYS A 177 3.42 -3.20 13.18
N ALA A 178 3.03 -2.04 13.71
CA ALA A 178 2.66 -1.88 15.12
C ALA A 178 1.53 -2.86 15.53
N LYS A 179 0.50 -3.02 14.69
CA LYS A 179 -0.63 -3.91 14.97
C LYS A 179 -0.26 -5.39 14.91
N LEU A 180 0.64 -5.79 14.02
CA LEU A 180 0.98 -7.20 13.81
C LEU A 180 2.25 -7.66 14.55
N GLY A 181 2.85 -6.79 15.37
CA GLY A 181 4.00 -7.13 16.19
C GLY A 181 5.33 -7.18 15.41
N LEU A 182 5.45 -6.42 14.30
CA LEU A 182 6.73 -6.19 13.62
C LEU A 182 7.38 -4.93 14.16
N ASN A 183 8.69 -4.96 14.36
CA ASN A 183 9.45 -3.72 14.57
C ASN A 183 9.46 -2.89 13.28
N PHE A 184 9.19 -1.61 13.38
CA PHE A 184 9.24 -0.69 12.26
C PHE A 184 10.33 0.35 12.48
N VAL A 185 11.17 0.57 11.45
CA VAL A 185 12.19 1.61 11.45
C VAL A 185 11.96 2.54 10.27
N ALA A 186 11.69 3.81 10.54
CA ALA A 186 11.70 4.86 9.53
C ALA A 186 13.13 5.39 9.41
N CYS A 187 13.76 5.21 8.24
CA CYS A 187 15.10 5.67 7.93
C CYS A 187 15.06 6.69 6.80
N GLY A 188 15.25 7.96 7.13
CA GLY A 188 15.19 9.06 6.18
C GLY A 188 15.65 10.38 6.79
N PRO A 189 15.65 11.48 6.04
CA PRO A 189 16.00 12.78 6.57
C PRO A 189 14.95 13.25 7.59
N LYS A 190 15.40 14.01 8.57
CA LYS A 190 14.57 14.47 9.70
C LYS A 190 13.28 15.19 9.25
N GLU A 191 13.36 15.98 8.20
CA GLU A 191 12.23 16.72 7.61
C GLU A 191 11.19 15.82 6.92
N ASN A 192 11.56 14.59 6.60
CA ASN A 192 10.70 13.59 5.97
C ASN A 192 10.33 12.45 6.92
N MET A 193 10.29 12.71 8.22
CA MET A 193 9.80 11.73 9.21
C MET A 193 8.27 11.78 9.35
N PRO A 194 7.63 10.68 9.80
CA PRO A 194 6.20 10.67 10.08
C PRO A 194 5.82 11.73 11.14
N ALA A 195 4.57 12.20 11.06
CA ALA A 195 4.04 13.15 12.02
C ALA A 195 4.06 12.58 13.46
N ALA A 196 4.42 13.41 14.44
CA ALA A 196 4.66 12.99 15.82
C ALA A 196 3.43 12.35 16.49
N ASP A 197 2.23 12.84 16.22
CA ASP A 197 0.98 12.30 16.74
C ASP A 197 0.70 10.88 16.24
N LEU A 198 1.04 10.60 14.98
CA LEU A 198 0.94 9.24 14.42
C LEU A 198 2.00 8.31 15.02
N VAL A 199 3.23 8.81 15.22
CA VAL A 199 4.30 8.04 15.88
C VAL A 199 3.88 7.64 17.29
N GLU A 200 3.40 8.59 18.12
CA GLU A 200 2.92 8.34 19.47
C GLU A 200 1.79 7.27 19.47
N THR A 201 0.84 7.39 18.54
CA THR A 201 -0.23 6.41 18.37
C THR A 201 0.32 5.03 18.05
N CYS A 202 1.27 4.92 17.12
CA CYS A 202 1.86 3.65 16.72
C CYS A 202 2.77 3.05 17.80
N GLU A 203 3.48 3.88 18.58
CA GLU A 203 4.27 3.42 19.71
C GLU A 203 3.38 2.78 20.81
N ALA A 204 2.22 3.39 21.09
CA ALA A 204 1.25 2.82 22.04
C ALA A 204 0.74 1.45 21.53
N ILE A 205 0.35 1.34 20.26
CA ILE A 205 -0.10 0.09 19.65
C ILE A 205 1.03 -0.96 19.64
N ALA A 206 2.26 -0.55 19.31
CA ALA A 206 3.42 -1.42 19.27
C ALA A 206 3.76 -2.00 20.64
N ALA A 207 3.66 -1.19 21.70
CA ALA A 207 3.87 -1.63 23.08
C ALA A 207 2.89 -2.75 23.49
N GLU A 208 1.61 -2.65 23.08
CA GLU A 208 0.59 -3.67 23.32
C GLU A 208 0.88 -4.98 22.56
N ASN A 209 1.50 -4.90 21.38
CA ASN A 209 1.79 -6.02 20.51
C ASN A 209 3.24 -6.55 20.62
N GLY A 210 4.05 -5.98 21.52
CA GLY A 210 5.40 -6.46 21.84
C GLY A 210 6.43 -6.14 20.75
N CYS A 211 6.29 -5.03 20.03
CA CYS A 211 7.23 -4.53 19.02
C CYS A 211 7.60 -3.07 19.26
N THR A 212 8.43 -2.51 18.40
CA THR A 212 8.99 -1.15 18.54
C THR A 212 8.84 -0.33 17.28
N ILE A 213 8.69 0.99 17.44
CA ILE A 213 8.78 1.98 16.39
C ILE A 213 10.06 2.79 16.62
N LYS A 214 10.87 2.97 15.57
CA LYS A 214 12.12 3.72 15.63
C LYS A 214 12.22 4.66 14.43
N LEU A 215 12.73 5.88 14.68
CA LEU A 215 13.06 6.85 13.65
C LEU A 215 14.56 7.11 13.69
N THR A 216 15.24 7.12 12.55
CA THR A 216 16.69 7.38 12.49
C THR A 216 17.09 7.95 11.13
N GLU A 217 18.15 8.76 11.13
CA GLU A 217 18.82 9.20 9.89
C GLU A 217 20.02 8.32 9.54
N ASP A 218 20.41 7.38 10.43
CA ASP A 218 21.56 6.50 10.24
C ASP A 218 21.15 5.20 9.53
N VAL A 219 21.53 5.10 8.25
CA VAL A 219 21.24 3.93 7.39
C VAL A 219 21.84 2.64 7.96
N LYS A 220 23.06 2.69 8.50
CA LYS A 220 23.70 1.50 9.07
C LYS A 220 22.98 1.02 10.32
N ASP A 221 22.61 1.95 11.20
CA ASP A 221 21.85 1.67 12.42
C ASP A 221 20.45 1.11 12.10
N ALA A 222 19.81 1.62 11.03
CA ALA A 222 18.51 1.15 10.59
C ALA A 222 18.57 -0.25 9.99
N CYS A 223 19.51 -0.50 9.06
CA CYS A 223 19.47 -1.67 8.18
C CYS A 223 20.22 -2.88 8.75
N THR A 224 21.09 -2.71 9.78
CA THR A 224 21.84 -3.82 10.35
C THR A 224 20.92 -4.89 10.93
N GLY A 225 20.92 -6.07 10.29
CA GLY A 225 20.11 -7.21 10.73
C GLY A 225 18.61 -7.12 10.42
N ALA A 226 18.17 -6.13 9.65
CA ALA A 226 16.78 -5.99 9.23
C ALA A 226 16.31 -7.20 8.40
N ASP A 227 15.04 -7.59 8.55
CA ASP A 227 14.43 -8.70 7.80
C ASP A 227 13.80 -8.22 6.48
N VAL A 228 13.29 -6.99 6.45
CA VAL A 228 12.63 -6.40 5.29
C VAL A 228 13.17 -4.99 5.06
N ILE A 229 13.65 -4.70 3.86
CA ILE A 229 13.97 -3.35 3.40
C ILE A 229 12.89 -2.92 2.43
N TYR A 230 12.27 -1.78 2.69
CA TYR A 230 11.20 -1.20 1.89
C TYR A 230 11.58 0.22 1.45
N THR A 231 11.24 0.60 0.23
CA THR A 231 11.32 1.99 -0.23
C THR A 231 10.17 2.33 -1.16
N ASP A 232 10.00 3.60 -1.45
CA ASP A 232 9.04 4.13 -2.41
C ASP A 232 9.67 5.26 -3.22
N VAL A 233 9.03 5.67 -4.30
CA VAL A 233 9.52 6.75 -5.16
C VAL A 233 9.78 8.03 -4.36
N TRP A 234 10.86 8.75 -4.70
CA TRP A 234 11.23 9.98 -4.01
C TRP A 234 10.33 11.17 -4.35
N VAL A 235 9.70 11.12 -5.52
CA VAL A 235 8.74 12.14 -5.97
C VAL A 235 7.44 11.44 -6.34
N SER A 236 6.36 11.78 -5.65
CA SER A 236 5.06 11.16 -5.83
C SER A 236 4.34 11.66 -7.07
N MET A 237 3.42 10.85 -7.61
CA MET A 237 2.56 11.26 -8.72
C MET A 237 1.76 12.53 -8.41
N GLY A 238 1.94 13.56 -9.24
CA GLY A 238 1.25 14.85 -9.12
C GLY A 238 2.03 15.92 -8.38
N GLU A 239 3.24 15.62 -7.89
CA GLU A 239 4.16 16.65 -7.41
C GLU A 239 4.77 17.43 -8.60
N PRO A 240 5.04 18.75 -8.43
CA PRO A 240 5.58 19.57 -9.50
C PRO A 240 7.04 19.23 -9.84
N ASP A 241 7.43 19.48 -11.08
CA ASP A 241 8.78 19.15 -11.60
C ASP A 241 9.92 19.84 -10.85
N GLU A 242 9.64 20.98 -10.21
CA GLU A 242 10.62 21.80 -9.51
C GLU A 242 11.20 21.10 -8.26
N VAL A 243 10.46 20.14 -7.69
CA VAL A 243 10.90 19.46 -6.45
C VAL A 243 11.96 18.37 -6.69
N TRP A 244 12.16 17.92 -7.94
CA TRP A 244 13.04 16.79 -8.25
C TRP A 244 14.49 17.00 -7.78
N ALA A 245 15.09 18.14 -8.11
CA ALA A 245 16.49 18.42 -7.77
C ALA A 245 16.74 18.39 -6.25
N GLU A 246 15.81 18.97 -5.48
CA GLU A 246 15.90 19.01 -4.01
C GLU A 246 15.67 17.62 -3.42
N ARG A 247 14.66 16.89 -3.89
CA ARG A 247 14.34 15.53 -3.44
C ARG A 247 15.48 14.55 -3.73
N ILE A 248 16.07 14.58 -4.93
CA ILE A 248 17.21 13.76 -5.29
C ILE A 248 18.36 14.00 -4.30
N LYS A 249 18.77 15.27 -4.13
CA LYS A 249 19.87 15.62 -3.22
C LYS A 249 19.62 15.19 -1.78
N LEU A 250 18.39 15.31 -1.31
CA LEU A 250 18.00 15.01 0.07
C LEU A 250 17.93 13.49 0.31
N LEU A 251 17.41 12.74 -0.65
CA LEU A 251 17.08 11.32 -0.48
C LEU A 251 18.13 10.36 -1.04
N GLU A 252 19.07 10.83 -1.88
CA GLU A 252 20.14 10.00 -2.43
C GLU A 252 20.93 9.19 -1.37
N PRO A 253 21.23 9.71 -0.15
CA PRO A 253 21.88 8.93 0.90
C PRO A 253 21.05 7.74 1.41
N TYR A 254 19.75 7.73 1.12
CA TYR A 254 18.79 6.71 1.53
C TYR A 254 18.38 5.77 0.38
N ARG A 255 19.12 5.77 -0.74
CA ARG A 255 18.93 4.80 -1.82
C ARG A 255 19.20 3.38 -1.31
N VAL A 256 18.30 2.46 -1.66
CA VAL A 256 18.53 1.03 -1.38
C VAL A 256 19.51 0.47 -2.40
N THR A 257 20.71 0.16 -1.93
CA THR A 257 21.81 -0.39 -2.73
C THR A 257 22.14 -1.81 -2.29
N GLU A 258 23.01 -2.50 -3.03
CA GLU A 258 23.52 -3.82 -2.67
C GLU A 258 24.26 -3.78 -1.32
N GLU A 259 24.97 -2.68 -1.00
CA GLU A 259 25.62 -2.49 0.29
C GLU A 259 24.59 -2.37 1.42
N VAL A 260 23.47 -1.70 1.20
CA VAL A 260 22.36 -1.63 2.16
C VAL A 260 21.79 -3.02 2.40
N MET A 261 21.49 -3.77 1.33
CA MET A 261 20.99 -5.15 1.44
C MET A 261 22.00 -6.09 2.13
N ALA A 262 23.31 -5.86 1.96
CA ALA A 262 24.34 -6.62 2.65
C ALA A 262 24.44 -6.36 4.16
N MET A 263 23.96 -5.22 4.66
CA MET A 263 23.83 -4.93 6.10
C MET A 263 22.67 -5.67 6.74
N ALA A 264 21.62 -5.96 5.97
CA ALA A 264 20.42 -6.63 6.44
C ALA A 264 20.67 -8.11 6.79
N SER A 265 19.68 -8.80 7.30
CA SER A 265 19.78 -10.23 7.61
C SER A 265 20.03 -11.05 6.34
N LYS A 266 20.62 -12.23 6.49
CA LYS A 266 20.97 -13.12 5.35
C LYS A 266 19.75 -13.45 4.47
N ASP A 267 18.58 -13.57 5.09
CA ASP A 267 17.34 -13.95 4.42
C ASP A 267 16.43 -12.72 4.18
N ALA A 268 16.99 -11.51 4.29
CA ALA A 268 16.26 -10.27 4.09
C ALA A 268 15.66 -10.18 2.68
N ILE A 269 14.47 -9.60 2.60
CA ILE A 269 13.77 -9.32 1.35
C ILE A 269 13.66 -7.83 1.08
N PHE A 270 13.62 -7.47 -0.20
CA PHE A 270 13.35 -6.11 -0.67
C PHE A 270 11.91 -5.99 -1.16
N LEU A 271 11.22 -4.93 -0.74
CA LEU A 271 9.84 -4.62 -1.13
C LEU A 271 9.72 -3.19 -1.68
N HIS A 272 8.76 -3.01 -2.58
CA HIS A 272 8.36 -1.73 -3.16
C HIS A 272 6.91 -1.82 -3.65
N CYS A 273 6.13 -0.74 -3.54
CA CYS A 273 4.73 -0.73 -3.99
C CYS A 273 4.57 -0.61 -5.52
N LEU A 274 5.63 -0.22 -6.24
CA LEU A 274 5.65 0.10 -7.66
C LEU A 274 4.74 1.31 -8.03
N PRO A 275 5.11 2.11 -9.07
CA PRO A 275 6.28 1.98 -9.94
C PRO A 275 7.58 2.28 -9.21
N SER A 276 8.73 1.86 -9.79
CA SER A 276 10.06 2.17 -9.29
C SER A 276 10.91 2.76 -10.40
N PHE A 277 11.80 3.68 -10.04
CA PHE A 277 12.76 4.30 -10.97
C PHE A 277 14.17 3.71 -10.74
N HIS A 278 14.29 2.40 -10.96
CA HIS A 278 15.55 1.66 -10.80
C HIS A 278 16.44 1.67 -12.06
N ASP A 279 15.89 2.14 -13.20
CA ASP A 279 16.58 2.23 -14.48
C ASP A 279 16.10 3.41 -15.35
N THR A 280 16.58 3.50 -16.58
CA THR A 280 16.20 4.52 -17.56
C THR A 280 15.22 4.03 -18.64
N ASN A 281 14.60 2.85 -18.47
CA ASN A 281 13.71 2.26 -19.47
C ASN A 281 12.32 2.90 -19.53
N THR A 282 12.01 3.83 -18.62
CA THR A 282 10.78 4.61 -18.64
C THR A 282 11.05 6.02 -19.17
N THR A 283 10.02 6.69 -19.74
CA THR A 283 10.14 8.09 -20.18
C THR A 283 10.56 9.00 -19.04
N THR A 284 10.02 8.81 -17.84
CA THR A 284 10.38 9.58 -16.63
C THR A 284 11.82 9.29 -16.20
N GLY A 285 12.24 8.03 -16.16
CA GLY A 285 13.61 7.64 -15.79
C GLY A 285 14.64 8.20 -16.77
N ALA A 286 14.34 8.19 -18.08
CA ALA A 286 15.19 8.78 -19.11
C ALA A 286 15.30 10.32 -18.95
N ASP A 287 14.19 11.01 -18.69
CA ASP A 287 14.18 12.46 -18.45
C ASP A 287 14.98 12.83 -17.19
N ILE A 288 14.84 12.07 -16.12
CA ILE A 288 15.63 12.27 -14.89
C ILE A 288 17.13 12.08 -15.16
N ALA A 289 17.49 11.04 -15.90
CA ALA A 289 18.89 10.79 -16.26
C ALA A 289 19.47 11.93 -17.11
N GLU A 290 18.71 12.47 -18.07
CA GLU A 290 19.12 13.59 -18.90
C GLU A 290 19.26 14.89 -18.08
N ARG A 291 18.30 15.19 -17.20
CA ARG A 291 18.25 16.46 -16.43
C ARG A 291 19.17 16.49 -15.23
N PHE A 292 19.31 15.37 -14.55
CA PHE A 292 20.00 15.32 -13.24
C PHE A 292 21.21 14.36 -13.22
N GLY A 293 21.43 13.58 -14.29
CA GLY A 293 22.56 12.63 -14.37
C GLY A 293 22.37 11.40 -13.45
N VAL A 294 21.15 11.13 -12.98
CA VAL A 294 20.80 10.02 -12.07
C VAL A 294 20.05 8.96 -12.86
N THR A 295 20.62 7.76 -12.96
CA THR A 295 20.05 6.63 -13.71
C THR A 295 19.28 5.65 -12.84
N GLU A 296 19.49 5.68 -11.54
CA GLU A 296 18.84 4.86 -10.52
C GLU A 296 18.43 5.77 -9.36
N MET A 297 17.17 5.74 -8.97
CA MET A 297 16.64 6.64 -7.96
C MET A 297 16.62 5.98 -6.57
N GLU A 298 15.46 5.59 -6.09
CA GLU A 298 15.23 5.07 -4.73
C GLU A 298 15.85 3.68 -4.49
N VAL A 299 16.14 2.95 -5.54
CA VAL A 299 16.75 1.62 -5.50
C VAL A 299 17.64 1.39 -6.71
N THR A 300 18.74 0.64 -6.55
CA THR A 300 19.58 0.22 -7.68
C THR A 300 18.91 -0.90 -8.47
N ASP A 301 19.22 -0.99 -9.78
CA ASP A 301 18.73 -2.06 -10.66
C ASP A 301 19.18 -3.44 -10.15
N GLY A 302 20.41 -3.54 -9.65
CA GLY A 302 20.94 -4.77 -9.08
C GLY A 302 20.15 -5.29 -7.88
N VAL A 303 19.62 -4.42 -7.00
CA VAL A 303 18.73 -4.82 -5.91
C VAL A 303 17.34 -5.15 -6.45
N PHE A 304 16.79 -4.32 -7.34
CA PHE A 304 15.45 -4.49 -7.89
C PHE A 304 15.29 -5.83 -8.62
N GLU A 305 16.28 -6.25 -9.41
CA GLU A 305 16.28 -7.51 -10.17
C GLU A 305 16.85 -8.70 -9.37
N SER A 306 17.26 -8.50 -8.12
CA SER A 306 17.83 -9.56 -7.28
C SER A 306 16.80 -10.61 -6.86
N LYS A 307 17.31 -11.75 -6.35
CA LYS A 307 16.47 -12.80 -5.74
C LYS A 307 15.80 -12.35 -4.43
N GLN A 308 16.37 -11.34 -3.76
CA GLN A 308 15.80 -10.76 -2.54
C GLN A 308 14.59 -9.88 -2.84
N SER A 309 14.49 -9.34 -4.04
CA SER A 309 13.33 -8.54 -4.47
C SER A 309 12.07 -9.40 -4.58
N LYS A 310 10.99 -8.91 -3.95
CA LYS A 310 9.67 -9.54 -3.97
C LYS A 310 8.58 -8.62 -4.53
N VAL A 311 8.98 -7.56 -5.23
CA VAL A 311 8.08 -6.51 -5.71
C VAL A 311 6.94 -7.01 -6.60
N PHE A 312 7.20 -8.02 -7.46
CA PHE A 312 6.17 -8.60 -8.30
C PHE A 312 5.24 -9.55 -7.54
N TYR A 313 5.74 -10.21 -6.49
CA TYR A 313 4.89 -10.99 -5.57
C TYR A 313 3.96 -10.09 -4.76
N VAL A 314 4.45 -8.92 -4.32
CA VAL A 314 3.60 -7.89 -3.72
C VAL A 314 2.48 -7.49 -4.69
N ALA A 315 2.83 -7.20 -5.95
CA ALA A 315 1.84 -6.82 -6.96
C ALA A 315 0.79 -7.91 -7.20
N GLU A 316 1.18 -9.20 -7.23
CA GLU A 316 0.27 -10.33 -7.29
C GLU A 316 -0.65 -10.39 -6.06
N ASN A 317 -0.06 -10.28 -4.87
CA ASN A 317 -0.78 -10.37 -3.59
C ASN A 317 -1.85 -9.28 -3.43
N ARG A 318 -1.70 -8.12 -4.09
CA ARG A 318 -2.73 -7.08 -4.09
C ARG A 318 -4.09 -7.58 -4.56
N MET A 319 -4.14 -8.39 -5.62
CA MET A 319 -5.40 -8.95 -6.10
C MET A 319 -6.04 -9.87 -5.05
N HIS A 320 -5.25 -10.67 -4.36
CA HIS A 320 -5.77 -11.62 -3.37
C HIS A 320 -6.26 -10.94 -2.10
N THR A 321 -5.53 -9.92 -1.63
CA THR A 321 -5.93 -9.14 -0.45
C THR A 321 -7.15 -8.25 -0.74
N ILE A 322 -7.25 -7.70 -1.92
CA ILE A 322 -8.43 -6.95 -2.37
C ILE A 322 -9.66 -7.86 -2.45
N LYS A 323 -9.52 -9.11 -2.95
CA LYS A 323 -10.61 -10.10 -2.90
C LYS A 323 -11.08 -10.33 -1.45
N ALA A 324 -10.14 -10.46 -0.52
CA ALA A 324 -10.48 -10.67 0.89
C ALA A 324 -11.25 -9.48 1.48
N VAL A 325 -10.82 -8.24 1.19
CA VAL A 325 -11.52 -7.03 1.62
C VAL A 325 -12.94 -6.97 1.04
N MET A 326 -13.08 -7.11 -0.29
CA MET A 326 -14.39 -7.10 -0.94
C MET A 326 -15.31 -8.19 -0.41
N TYR A 327 -14.81 -9.42 -0.26
CA TYR A 327 -15.61 -10.51 0.26
C TYR A 327 -16.04 -10.27 1.70
N ALA A 328 -15.13 -9.89 2.59
CA ALA A 328 -15.42 -9.71 4.01
C ALA A 328 -16.40 -8.57 4.29
N THR A 329 -16.43 -7.55 3.42
CA THR A 329 -17.30 -6.38 3.60
C THR A 329 -18.64 -6.50 2.85
N LEU A 330 -18.74 -7.37 1.86
CA LEU A 330 -19.96 -7.57 1.05
C LEU A 330 -20.73 -8.86 1.38
N SER A 331 -20.18 -9.76 2.20
CA SER A 331 -20.81 -11.04 2.57
C SER A 331 -21.61 -10.99 3.86
#